data_13a56a5eac771668c62f698a3c5b17d4
#
_entry.id   13a56a5eac771668c62f698a3c5b17d4
#
_cell.length_a   1.000
_cell.length_b   1.000
_cell.length_c   1.000
_cell.angle_alpha   90.00
_cell.angle_beta   90.00
_cell.angle_gamma   90.00
#
_symmetry.space_group_name_H-M   'P 1'
#
loop_
_entity.id
_entity.type
_entity.pdbx_description
1 polymer ?
#
loop_
_entity_poly.entity_id
_entity_poly.type
_entity_poly.pdbx_seq_one_letter_code
_entity_poly.pdbx_strand_id
1 'polypeptide(L)'
;MKNIGLILVVTMMMGCHHSLYIDLTPPSPPHGILATAMDNAVEISWLRNPEPDVAGYRIWVSDRYDGKYLVLGDIDGTKFVDYGAKNGVRLYYGVTAYDYDGNESDLSTDLVYATARPEGYGTRLNDFHASPDLSGYDFSTYSVGNYNDDYTDVFFESVSGHFYLNVWDDSDIQDMGYTNTFYDISVAPSAGWSPSKSVEVIPGHTYVIWTWDDHFAKVRVREVTSSRVTFDWAYQVAKSNPELKRQLATDGSRSIHPKS
;
A
#
# COMPACT_ATOMS: atom_id res chain seq x y z
N MET A 1 6.50 98.39 -5.78
CA MET A 1 5.61 97.44 -5.11
C MET A 1 5.70 96.12 -5.95
N LYS A 2 6.39 95.11 -5.42
CA LYS A 2 6.58 93.84 -6.08
C LYS A 2 5.59 92.84 -5.51
N ASN A 3 4.69 92.33 -6.34
CA ASN A 3 3.79 91.23 -5.98
C ASN A 3 4.52 89.89 -6.08
N ILE A 4 4.68 89.22 -4.97
CA ILE A 4 5.19 87.87 -4.90
C ILE A 4 3.98 86.93 -4.94
N GLY A 5 3.80 86.26 -6.07
CA GLY A 5 2.80 85.17 -6.23
C GLY A 5 3.24 83.90 -5.52
N LEU A 6 2.43 83.43 -4.56
CA LEU A 6 2.61 82.19 -3.85
C LEU A 6 2.09 81.03 -4.71
N ILE A 7 2.99 80.17 -5.24
CA ILE A 7 2.61 78.95 -5.96
C ILE A 7 2.41 77.85 -4.93
N LEU A 8 1.14 77.45 -4.75
CA LEU A 8 0.76 76.29 -3.92
C LEU A 8 0.96 74.98 -4.74
N VAL A 9 2.01 74.25 -4.41
CA VAL A 9 2.21 72.90 -5.00
C VAL A 9 1.39 71.88 -4.21
N VAL A 10 0.28 71.36 -4.78
CA VAL A 10 -0.52 70.32 -4.23
C VAL A 10 0.10 69.02 -4.69
N THR A 11 0.84 68.34 -3.81
CA THR A 11 1.34 66.98 -4.02
C THR A 11 0.18 66.00 -3.83
N MET A 12 -0.33 65.45 -4.94
CA MET A 12 -1.28 64.34 -4.95
C MET A 12 -0.55 63.07 -4.56
N MET A 13 -0.70 62.59 -3.30
CA MET A 13 -0.27 61.24 -2.91
C MET A 13 -1.25 60.24 -3.52
N MET A 14 -0.84 59.58 -4.62
CA MET A 14 -1.48 58.39 -5.10
C MET A 14 -1.17 57.24 -4.12
N GLY A 15 -2.10 57.01 -3.18
CA GLY A 15 -2.08 55.82 -2.35
C GLY A 15 -2.37 54.62 -3.26
N CYS A 16 -1.38 53.74 -3.44
CA CYS A 16 -1.64 52.38 -3.97
C CYS A 16 -2.54 51.66 -2.97
N HIS A 17 -3.84 51.59 -3.27
CA HIS A 17 -4.72 50.61 -2.63
C HIS A 17 -4.31 49.22 -3.15
N HIS A 18 -3.42 48.53 -2.45
CA HIS A 18 -3.34 47.08 -2.53
C HIS A 18 -4.59 46.55 -1.84
N SER A 19 -5.64 46.24 -2.61
CA SER A 19 -6.66 45.34 -2.12
C SER A 19 -5.97 43.99 -1.92
N LEU A 20 -5.80 43.59 -0.67
CA LEU A 20 -5.42 42.22 -0.35
C LEU A 20 -6.58 41.33 -0.87
N TYR A 21 -6.37 40.76 -2.02
CA TYR A 21 -7.28 39.71 -2.51
C TYR A 21 -7.00 38.48 -1.66
N ILE A 22 -7.93 38.13 -0.77
CA ILE A 22 -7.89 36.89 0.02
C ILE A 22 -8.65 35.86 -0.79
N ASP A 23 -7.99 34.80 -1.17
CA ASP A 23 -8.67 33.67 -1.76
C ASP A 23 -9.44 32.90 -0.67
N LEU A 24 -10.70 32.62 -0.93
CA LEU A 24 -11.57 31.84 -0.05
C LEU A 24 -12.05 30.53 -0.69
N THR A 25 -11.49 30.18 -1.84
CA THR A 25 -11.89 29.02 -2.63
C THR A 25 -10.96 27.86 -2.30
N PRO A 26 -11.42 26.82 -1.58
CA PRO A 26 -10.56 25.67 -1.31
C PRO A 26 -10.23 24.89 -2.60
N PRO A 27 -9.09 24.18 -2.64
CA PRO A 27 -8.78 23.26 -3.72
C PRO A 27 -9.84 22.17 -3.88
N SER A 28 -9.83 21.48 -5.02
CA SER A 28 -10.64 20.27 -5.21
C SER A 28 -10.15 19.13 -4.29
N PRO A 29 -11.03 18.25 -3.80
CA PRO A 29 -10.61 17.06 -3.07
C PRO A 29 -9.65 16.19 -3.90
N PRO A 30 -8.55 15.70 -3.30
CA PRO A 30 -7.63 14.79 -3.98
C PRO A 30 -8.34 13.51 -4.47
N HIS A 31 -7.87 12.95 -5.58
CA HIS A 31 -8.44 11.75 -6.19
C HIS A 31 -7.36 10.78 -6.67
N GLY A 32 -7.77 9.56 -7.07
CA GLY A 32 -6.85 8.52 -7.48
C GLY A 32 -6.01 8.00 -6.33
N ILE A 33 -6.59 7.95 -5.13
CA ILE A 33 -5.89 7.51 -3.93
C ILE A 33 -5.60 6.01 -4.02
N LEU A 34 -4.37 5.63 -3.69
CA LEU A 34 -3.94 4.24 -3.60
C LEU A 34 -3.35 3.99 -2.22
N ALA A 35 -3.71 2.88 -1.59
CA ALA A 35 -3.07 2.39 -0.38
C ALA A 35 -2.34 1.08 -0.66
N THR A 36 -1.06 1.00 -0.33
CA THR A 36 -0.22 -0.17 -0.51
C THR A 36 0.20 -0.70 0.86
N ALA A 37 -0.27 -1.89 1.22
CA ALA A 37 0.13 -2.56 2.45
C ALA A 37 1.61 -2.97 2.38
N MET A 38 2.34 -2.73 3.46
CA MET A 38 3.75 -3.07 3.70
C MET A 38 3.89 -3.66 5.10
N ASP A 39 5.09 -4.10 5.47
CA ASP A 39 5.37 -4.58 6.82
C ASP A 39 5.31 -3.43 7.84
N ASN A 40 4.34 -3.51 8.76
CA ASN A 40 4.03 -2.47 9.76
C ASN A 40 3.96 -1.05 9.18
N ALA A 41 3.49 -0.93 7.94
CA ALA A 41 3.34 0.34 7.27
C ALA A 41 2.28 0.28 6.16
N VAL A 42 1.77 1.46 5.77
CA VAL A 42 0.95 1.64 4.58
C VAL A 42 1.46 2.85 3.80
N GLU A 43 1.78 2.65 2.53
CA GLU A 43 2.04 3.75 1.61
C GLU A 43 0.74 4.24 1.00
N ILE A 44 0.45 5.53 1.12
CA ILE A 44 -0.67 6.21 0.50
C ILE A 44 -0.11 7.10 -0.61
N SER A 45 -0.69 7.04 -1.81
CA SER A 45 -0.33 7.91 -2.92
C SER A 45 -1.58 8.39 -3.66
N TRP A 46 -1.50 9.55 -4.34
CA TRP A 46 -2.62 10.16 -5.05
C TRP A 46 -2.16 10.95 -6.27
N LEU A 47 -3.11 11.36 -7.10
CA LEU A 47 -2.83 12.24 -8.22
C LEU A 47 -2.70 13.68 -7.73
N ARG A 48 -1.73 14.43 -8.31
CA ARG A 48 -1.56 15.84 -7.99
C ARG A 48 -2.78 16.65 -8.43
N ASN A 49 -3.24 17.51 -7.57
CA ASN A 49 -4.27 18.49 -7.91
C ASN A 49 -3.80 19.43 -9.03
N PRO A 50 -4.72 19.82 -9.95
CA PRO A 50 -4.39 20.71 -11.07
C PRO A 50 -4.27 22.19 -10.68
N GLU A 51 -4.84 22.60 -9.55
CA GLU A 51 -4.83 23.98 -9.08
C GLU A 51 -3.40 24.44 -8.75
N PRO A 52 -2.96 25.60 -9.25
CA PRO A 52 -1.58 26.06 -9.12
C PRO A 52 -1.22 26.59 -7.72
N ASP A 53 -2.22 26.88 -6.91
CA ASP A 53 -2.11 27.45 -5.58
C ASP A 53 -2.16 26.43 -4.44
N VAL A 54 -2.23 25.13 -4.76
CA VAL A 54 -2.14 24.06 -3.76
C VAL A 54 -0.78 24.12 -3.06
N ALA A 55 -0.80 24.36 -1.76
CA ALA A 55 0.37 24.42 -0.90
C ALA A 55 0.79 23.04 -0.38
N GLY A 56 -0.18 22.12 -0.21
CA GLY A 56 0.12 20.78 0.28
C GLY A 56 -1.11 19.93 0.48
N TYR A 57 -0.87 18.78 1.13
CA TYR A 57 -1.88 17.77 1.40
C TYR A 57 -1.81 17.33 2.86
N ARG A 58 -2.97 17.03 3.43
CA ARG A 58 -3.11 16.45 4.77
C ARG A 58 -3.66 15.06 4.68
N ILE A 59 -3.02 14.14 5.37
CA ILE A 59 -3.34 12.72 5.36
C ILE A 59 -4.12 12.39 6.62
N TRP A 60 -5.20 11.64 6.44
CA TRP A 60 -6.15 11.26 7.47
C TRP A 60 -6.25 9.75 7.59
N VAL A 61 -6.42 9.24 8.81
CA VAL A 61 -6.59 7.80 9.09
C VAL A 61 -7.76 7.56 10.05
N SER A 62 -8.45 6.45 9.87
CA SER A 62 -9.49 5.95 10.79
C SER A 62 -9.44 4.43 10.87
N ASP A 63 -9.88 3.86 11.98
CA ASP A 63 -10.09 2.42 12.16
C ASP A 63 -11.42 1.93 11.56
N ARG A 64 -12.30 2.85 11.14
CA ARG A 64 -13.58 2.57 10.49
C ARG A 64 -13.87 3.55 9.38
N TYR A 65 -14.56 3.06 8.34
CA TYR A 65 -14.94 3.86 7.18
C TYR A 65 -15.74 5.12 7.54
N ASP A 66 -16.73 4.96 8.41
CA ASP A 66 -17.63 6.00 8.92
C ASP A 66 -17.17 6.57 10.28
N GLY A 67 -15.93 6.26 10.68
CA GLY A 67 -15.36 6.66 11.95
C GLY A 67 -14.84 8.10 11.94
N LYS A 68 -14.27 8.49 13.10
CA LYS A 68 -13.54 9.76 13.20
C LYS A 68 -12.16 9.60 12.57
N TYR A 69 -11.87 10.43 11.59
CA TYR A 69 -10.54 10.51 10.98
C TYR A 69 -9.61 11.39 11.82
N LEU A 70 -8.40 10.91 12.01
CA LEU A 70 -7.31 11.60 12.70
C LEU A 70 -6.24 12.00 11.70
N VAL A 71 -5.64 13.16 11.91
CA VAL A 71 -4.53 13.63 11.08
C VAL A 71 -3.28 12.80 11.35
N LEU A 72 -2.67 12.26 10.29
CA LEU A 72 -1.35 11.61 10.34
C LEU A 72 -0.21 12.61 10.10
N GLY A 73 -0.41 13.57 9.20
CA GLY A 73 0.59 14.57 8.87
C GLY A 73 0.25 15.36 7.61
N ASP A 74 1.07 16.35 7.34
CA ASP A 74 1.00 17.22 6.17
C ASP A 74 2.24 17.01 5.30
N ILE A 75 2.09 17.09 3.97
CA ILE A 75 3.17 16.94 2.99
C ILE A 75 2.88 17.77 1.73
N ASP A 76 3.92 18.23 1.04
CA ASP A 76 3.83 18.93 -0.25
C ASP A 76 3.90 17.97 -1.46
N GLY A 77 4.28 16.71 -1.24
CA GLY A 77 4.31 15.64 -2.23
C GLY A 77 2.96 14.95 -2.40
N THR A 78 2.94 13.92 -3.25
CA THR A 78 1.74 13.09 -3.53
C THR A 78 1.88 11.64 -3.04
N LYS A 79 2.72 11.45 -2.03
CA LYS A 79 2.98 10.15 -1.43
C LYS A 79 3.33 10.32 0.05
N PHE A 80 2.72 9.50 0.90
CA PHE A 80 2.94 9.47 2.34
C PHE A 80 3.07 8.02 2.81
N VAL A 81 3.88 7.75 3.83
CA VAL A 81 3.98 6.42 4.45
C VAL A 81 3.56 6.51 5.92
N ASP A 82 2.50 5.79 6.26
CA ASP A 82 2.08 5.58 7.63
C ASP A 82 2.88 4.42 8.24
N TYR A 83 3.91 4.75 9.00
CA TYR A 83 4.72 3.78 9.77
C TYR A 83 4.07 3.35 11.10
N GLY A 84 2.90 3.87 11.41
CA GLY A 84 2.12 3.50 12.58
C GLY A 84 1.12 2.38 12.33
N ALA A 85 0.92 1.99 11.07
CA ALA A 85 0.02 0.92 10.69
C ALA A 85 0.56 -0.44 11.18
N LYS A 86 -0.24 -1.15 11.99
CA LYS A 86 0.15 -2.46 12.52
C LYS A 86 -0.30 -3.58 11.60
N ASN A 87 0.55 -4.60 11.47
CA ASN A 87 0.20 -5.80 10.72
C ASN A 87 -1.12 -6.42 11.22
N GLY A 88 -1.98 -6.83 10.29
CA GLY A 88 -3.28 -7.41 10.59
C GLY A 88 -4.40 -6.42 10.94
N VAL A 89 -4.09 -5.12 11.06
CA VAL A 89 -5.08 -4.08 11.37
C VAL A 89 -5.49 -3.36 10.10
N ARG A 90 -6.80 -3.38 9.78
CA ARG A 90 -7.35 -2.60 8.66
C ARG A 90 -7.49 -1.14 9.06
N LEU A 91 -6.93 -0.25 8.26
CA LEU A 91 -7.04 1.20 8.41
C LEU A 91 -7.61 1.83 7.14
N TYR A 92 -8.45 2.84 7.32
CA TYR A 92 -9.05 3.64 6.24
C TYR A 92 -8.33 4.97 6.14
N TYR A 93 -8.03 5.37 4.91
CA TYR A 93 -7.28 6.59 4.64
C TYR A 93 -8.09 7.58 3.81
N GLY A 94 -7.77 8.85 3.97
CA GLY A 94 -8.27 9.94 3.15
C GLY A 94 -7.23 11.03 3.06
N VAL A 95 -7.37 11.90 2.07
CA VAL A 95 -6.46 13.03 1.83
C VAL A 95 -7.29 14.27 1.57
N THR A 96 -6.89 15.40 2.16
CA THR A 96 -7.36 16.74 1.80
C THR A 96 -6.22 17.53 1.17
N ALA A 97 -6.53 18.50 0.32
CA ALA A 97 -5.60 19.49 -0.20
C ALA A 97 -5.82 20.83 0.47
N TYR A 98 -4.77 21.60 0.70
CA TYR A 98 -4.88 22.98 1.18
C TYR A 98 -4.03 23.92 0.33
N ASP A 99 -4.49 25.17 0.21
CA ASP A 99 -3.83 26.22 -0.55
C ASP A 99 -2.91 27.10 0.31
N TYR A 100 -2.27 28.08 -0.31
CA TYR A 100 -1.40 29.04 0.38
C TYR A 100 -2.15 30.04 1.26
N ASP A 101 -3.47 30.22 1.05
CA ASP A 101 -4.33 31.09 1.87
C ASP A 101 -4.94 30.34 3.07
N GLY A 102 -4.74 29.00 3.14
CA GLY A 102 -5.17 28.13 4.24
C GLY A 102 -6.57 27.54 4.06
N ASN A 103 -7.17 27.65 2.87
CA ASN A 103 -8.42 26.94 2.58
C ASN A 103 -8.14 25.45 2.36
N GLU A 104 -8.91 24.59 3.01
CA GLU A 104 -8.75 23.14 2.94
C GLU A 104 -9.96 22.50 2.24
N SER A 105 -9.70 21.56 1.33
CA SER A 105 -10.73 20.83 0.59
C SER A 105 -11.53 19.89 1.49
N ASP A 106 -12.63 19.39 0.98
CA ASP A 106 -13.27 18.20 1.53
C ASP A 106 -12.33 16.99 1.45
N LEU A 107 -12.60 15.96 2.27
CA LEU A 107 -11.86 14.72 2.24
C LEU A 107 -12.05 14.03 0.88
N SER A 108 -11.02 13.39 0.38
CA SER A 108 -11.08 12.58 -0.84
C SER A 108 -12.26 11.60 -0.81
N THR A 109 -12.96 11.47 -1.92
CA THR A 109 -14.18 10.64 -2.02
C THR A 109 -13.86 9.16 -2.18
N ASP A 110 -12.63 8.83 -2.57
CA ASP A 110 -12.18 7.46 -2.77
C ASP A 110 -12.28 6.63 -1.50
N LEU A 111 -12.92 5.45 -1.56
CA LEU A 111 -12.88 4.49 -0.47
C LEU A 111 -11.55 3.75 -0.51
N VAL A 112 -10.65 4.11 0.39
CA VAL A 112 -9.32 3.53 0.46
C VAL A 112 -9.03 2.97 1.84
N TYR A 113 -8.63 1.71 1.88
CA TYR A 113 -8.14 1.05 3.09
C TYR A 113 -6.99 0.12 2.77
N ALA A 114 -6.22 -0.26 3.77
CA ALA A 114 -5.22 -1.30 3.68
C ALA A 114 -5.09 -2.02 5.03
N THR A 115 -4.68 -3.29 4.95
CA THR A 115 -4.28 -4.08 6.10
C THR A 115 -2.78 -4.33 5.96
N ALA A 116 -1.97 -3.67 6.77
CA ALA A 116 -0.53 -3.87 6.81
C ALA A 116 -0.23 -5.34 7.10
N ARG A 117 0.86 -5.86 6.52
CA ARG A 117 1.23 -7.27 6.62
C ARG A 117 2.73 -7.47 6.50
N PRO A 118 3.30 -8.49 7.18
CA PRO A 118 4.71 -8.81 7.05
C PRO A 118 5.08 -9.22 5.62
N GLU A 119 6.28 -8.87 5.21
CA GLU A 119 6.86 -9.28 3.94
C GLU A 119 8.37 -9.48 4.06
N GLY A 120 8.92 -10.34 3.23
CA GLY A 120 10.34 -10.65 3.19
C GLY A 120 10.85 -10.80 1.76
N TYR A 121 12.15 -10.60 1.61
CA TYR A 121 12.80 -10.54 0.30
C TYR A 121 14.01 -11.46 0.24
N GLY A 122 14.13 -12.20 -0.87
CA GLY A 122 15.28 -13.05 -1.14
C GLY A 122 15.40 -14.26 -0.22
N THR A 123 14.27 -14.73 0.33
CA THR A 123 14.21 -15.99 1.09
C THR A 123 14.60 -17.16 0.21
N ARG A 124 15.30 -18.13 0.78
CA ARG A 124 15.83 -19.29 0.06
C ARG A 124 15.37 -20.59 0.71
N LEU A 125 14.86 -21.51 -0.10
CA LEU A 125 14.62 -22.91 0.29
C LEU A 125 15.49 -23.80 -0.57
N ASN A 126 16.12 -24.77 0.08
CA ASN A 126 16.88 -25.82 -0.59
C ASN A 126 15.95 -26.97 -0.99
N ASP A 127 16.41 -27.83 -1.92
CA ASP A 127 15.72 -29.06 -2.24
C ASP A 127 15.61 -29.98 -1.02
N PHE A 128 14.40 -30.44 -0.70
CA PHE A 128 14.14 -31.21 0.50
C PHE A 128 14.83 -32.57 0.50
N HIS A 129 15.11 -33.14 -0.68
CA HIS A 129 15.85 -34.42 -0.80
C HIS A 129 17.33 -34.27 -0.37
N ALA A 130 17.90 -33.06 -0.58
CA ALA A 130 19.31 -32.80 -0.28
C ALA A 130 19.52 -32.10 1.07
N SER A 131 18.58 -31.25 1.48
CA SER A 131 18.70 -30.42 2.67
C SER A 131 17.34 -30.24 3.35
N PRO A 132 16.77 -31.29 3.94
CA PRO A 132 15.41 -31.24 4.51
C PRO A 132 15.22 -30.12 5.53
N ASP A 133 16.20 -29.84 6.37
CA ASP A 133 16.12 -28.82 7.43
C ASP A 133 16.15 -27.36 6.93
N LEU A 134 16.34 -27.15 5.63
CA LEU A 134 16.40 -25.85 4.97
C LEU A 134 15.46 -25.76 3.77
N SER A 135 14.43 -26.58 3.72
CA SER A 135 13.58 -26.74 2.54
C SER A 135 12.14 -26.30 2.72
N GLY A 136 11.70 -26.11 3.95
CA GLY A 136 10.38 -25.61 4.33
C GLY A 136 10.39 -24.15 4.77
N TYR A 137 9.25 -23.48 4.67
CA TYR A 137 9.02 -22.14 5.19
C TYR A 137 7.73 -22.07 5.98
N ASP A 138 7.81 -21.49 7.17
CA ASP A 138 6.68 -21.14 8.04
C ASP A 138 6.44 -19.63 7.98
N PHE A 139 5.29 -19.23 7.44
CA PHE A 139 4.92 -17.83 7.31
C PHE A 139 4.52 -17.20 8.65
N SER A 140 4.12 -18.00 9.64
CA SER A 140 3.71 -17.48 10.94
C SER A 140 4.88 -17.03 11.80
N THR A 141 6.03 -17.70 11.65
CA THR A 141 7.28 -17.39 12.36
C THR A 141 8.34 -16.73 11.47
N TYR A 142 8.05 -16.59 10.16
CA TYR A 142 8.96 -16.00 9.15
C TYR A 142 10.29 -16.73 9.04
N SER A 143 10.26 -18.04 9.19
CA SER A 143 11.48 -18.86 9.30
C SER A 143 11.56 -20.01 8.29
N VAL A 144 12.79 -20.31 7.93
CA VAL A 144 13.14 -21.52 7.16
C VAL A 144 13.35 -22.67 8.14
N GLY A 145 12.79 -23.84 7.84
CA GLY A 145 12.85 -25.03 8.67
C GLY A 145 12.83 -26.31 7.84
N ASN A 146 12.57 -27.41 8.55
CA ASN A 146 12.40 -28.71 7.91
C ASN A 146 11.05 -28.75 7.18
N TYR A 147 11.03 -29.28 5.94
CA TYR A 147 9.81 -29.42 5.15
C TYR A 147 8.70 -30.23 5.83
N ASN A 148 9.07 -31.12 6.75
CA ASN A 148 8.14 -32.04 7.43
C ASN A 148 7.81 -31.58 8.86
N ASP A 149 8.11 -30.33 9.21
CA ASP A 149 7.65 -29.76 10.48
C ASP A 149 6.15 -29.43 10.42
N ASP A 150 5.45 -29.59 11.55
CA ASP A 150 4.00 -29.41 11.67
C ASP A 150 3.50 -28.03 11.26
N TYR A 151 4.40 -27.02 11.24
CA TYR A 151 4.08 -25.62 10.92
C TYR A 151 4.63 -25.17 9.55
N THR A 152 5.21 -26.08 8.77
CA THR A 152 5.68 -25.75 7.43
C THR A 152 4.53 -25.55 6.47
N ASP A 153 4.38 -24.30 5.95
CA ASP A 153 3.33 -23.93 5.02
C ASP A 153 3.66 -24.24 3.56
N VAL A 154 4.94 -24.17 3.18
CA VAL A 154 5.41 -24.43 1.81
C VAL A 154 6.81 -24.99 1.82
N PHE A 155 7.12 -25.90 0.89
CA PHE A 155 8.45 -26.47 0.75
C PHE A 155 8.85 -26.65 -0.72
N PHE A 156 10.16 -26.73 -0.96
CA PHE A 156 10.74 -26.79 -2.30
C PHE A 156 11.25 -28.19 -2.63
N GLU A 157 10.96 -28.61 -3.85
CA GLU A 157 11.36 -29.88 -4.43
C GLU A 157 12.04 -29.68 -5.78
N SER A 158 13.13 -30.41 -6.01
CA SER A 158 13.79 -30.54 -7.31
C SER A 158 13.87 -32.03 -7.71
N VAL A 159 13.12 -32.43 -8.73
CA VAL A 159 13.08 -33.79 -9.18
C VAL A 159 13.16 -33.88 -10.71
N SER A 160 14.12 -34.65 -11.21
CA SER A 160 14.27 -34.93 -12.65
C SER A 160 14.33 -33.69 -13.55
N GLY A 161 14.88 -32.57 -13.04
CA GLY A 161 14.98 -31.31 -13.77
C GLY A 161 13.74 -30.41 -13.71
N HIS A 162 12.73 -30.82 -12.99
CA HIS A 162 11.55 -30.05 -12.67
C HIS A 162 11.62 -29.51 -11.23
N PHE A 163 11.02 -28.39 -10.99
CA PHE A 163 11.06 -27.67 -9.73
C PHE A 163 9.65 -27.40 -9.24
N TYR A 164 9.37 -27.70 -7.97
CA TYR A 164 8.03 -27.57 -7.41
C TYR A 164 8.03 -26.82 -6.09
N LEU A 165 7.00 -26.01 -5.88
CA LEU A 165 6.55 -25.61 -4.56
C LEU A 165 5.37 -26.48 -4.17
N ASN A 166 5.47 -27.07 -3.00
CA ASN A 166 4.50 -28.01 -2.46
C ASN A 166 3.92 -27.48 -1.16
N VAL A 167 2.67 -27.80 -0.88
CA VAL A 167 2.00 -27.55 0.40
C VAL A 167 1.42 -28.89 0.91
N TRP A 168 1.09 -28.95 2.19
CA TRP A 168 0.44 -30.11 2.78
C TRP A 168 -1.05 -30.17 2.44
N ASP A 169 -1.70 -31.30 2.72
CA ASP A 169 -3.09 -31.59 2.33
C ASP A 169 -4.12 -30.60 2.87
N ASP A 170 -3.85 -30.01 4.02
CA ASP A 170 -4.69 -29.01 4.71
C ASP A 170 -4.47 -27.56 4.26
N SER A 171 -3.51 -27.35 3.38
CA SER A 171 -3.20 -26.06 2.75
C SER A 171 -3.50 -26.11 1.25
N ASP A 172 -3.56 -24.94 0.61
CA ASP A 172 -3.80 -24.84 -0.82
C ASP A 172 -2.76 -23.92 -1.47
N ILE A 173 -2.41 -24.24 -2.72
CA ILE A 173 -1.47 -23.42 -3.53
C ILE A 173 -2.01 -23.24 -4.94
N GLN A 174 -1.78 -22.04 -5.51
CA GLN A 174 -2.12 -21.71 -6.89
C GLN A 174 -1.03 -20.87 -7.55
N ASP A 175 -0.67 -21.23 -8.79
CA ASP A 175 0.13 -20.41 -9.67
C ASP A 175 -0.74 -19.30 -10.29
N MET A 176 -0.40 -18.04 -10.00
CA MET A 176 -1.08 -16.84 -10.53
C MET A 176 -0.46 -16.35 -11.85
N GLY A 177 0.53 -17.06 -12.37
CA GLY A 177 1.26 -16.72 -13.58
C GLY A 177 2.32 -15.63 -13.38
N TYR A 178 2.87 -15.18 -14.51
CA TYR A 178 3.90 -14.14 -14.54
C TYR A 178 3.37 -12.80 -14.04
N THR A 179 4.13 -12.15 -13.17
CA THR A 179 3.84 -10.81 -12.67
C THR A 179 5.03 -9.87 -12.92
N ASN A 180 4.74 -8.61 -13.24
CA ASN A 180 5.79 -7.60 -13.45
C ASN A 180 6.42 -7.19 -12.11
N THR A 181 5.61 -7.07 -11.07
CA THR A 181 6.04 -6.70 -9.74
C THR A 181 5.50 -7.66 -8.68
N PHE A 182 6.13 -7.66 -7.52
CA PHE A 182 5.65 -8.38 -6.33
C PHE A 182 4.22 -7.94 -5.92
N TYR A 183 3.81 -6.75 -6.33
CA TYR A 183 2.55 -6.15 -5.93
C TYR A 183 1.39 -6.35 -6.93
N ASP A 184 1.54 -7.06 -8.00
CA ASP A 184 0.48 -7.23 -9.01
C ASP A 184 -0.69 -8.10 -8.51
N ILE A 185 -0.42 -9.08 -7.64
CA ILE A 185 -1.46 -9.87 -7.00
C ILE A 185 -1.93 -9.15 -5.74
N SER A 186 -3.17 -8.68 -5.76
CA SER A 186 -3.75 -7.87 -4.68
C SER A 186 -4.73 -8.62 -3.79
N VAL A 187 -5.33 -9.70 -4.29
CA VAL A 187 -6.33 -10.51 -3.57
C VAL A 187 -6.06 -11.98 -3.86
N ALA A 188 -6.16 -12.82 -2.83
CA ALA A 188 -6.09 -14.26 -2.99
C ALA A 188 -7.26 -14.79 -3.82
N PRO A 189 -7.06 -15.81 -4.66
CA PRO A 189 -8.12 -16.42 -5.44
C PRO A 189 -9.11 -17.16 -4.52
N SER A 190 -10.38 -17.22 -4.91
CA SER A 190 -11.41 -18.00 -4.20
C SER A 190 -11.59 -19.41 -4.75
N ALA A 191 -10.92 -19.75 -5.87
CA ALA A 191 -11.00 -21.05 -6.53
C ALA A 191 -9.82 -21.22 -7.49
N GLY A 192 -9.61 -22.44 -7.99
CA GLY A 192 -8.53 -22.74 -8.94
C GLY A 192 -7.26 -23.26 -8.26
N TRP A 193 -7.36 -23.66 -7.01
CA TRP A 193 -6.28 -24.26 -6.24
C TRP A 193 -5.78 -25.56 -6.90
N SER A 194 -4.47 -25.81 -6.79
CA SER A 194 -3.86 -27.03 -7.34
C SER A 194 -4.38 -28.29 -6.61
N PRO A 195 -5.03 -29.22 -7.32
CA PRO A 195 -5.53 -30.43 -6.69
C PRO A 195 -4.41 -31.39 -6.26
N SER A 196 -3.20 -31.23 -6.80
CA SER A 196 -2.02 -32.02 -6.42
C SER A 196 -1.26 -31.43 -5.23
N LYS A 197 -1.71 -30.30 -4.69
CA LYS A 197 -1.00 -29.56 -3.64
C LYS A 197 0.43 -29.14 -4.03
N SER A 198 0.69 -29.11 -5.32
CA SER A 198 2.00 -28.81 -5.92
C SER A 198 1.84 -27.94 -7.15
N VAL A 199 2.77 -27.05 -7.39
CA VAL A 199 2.85 -26.19 -8.59
C VAL A 199 4.28 -26.15 -9.10
N GLU A 200 4.46 -26.12 -10.43
CA GLU A 200 5.77 -25.95 -11.02
C GLU A 200 6.33 -24.54 -10.75
N VAL A 201 7.60 -24.46 -10.39
CA VAL A 201 8.28 -23.20 -10.04
C VAL A 201 8.86 -22.57 -11.30
N ILE A 202 8.35 -21.39 -11.64
CA ILE A 202 8.80 -20.61 -12.81
C ILE A 202 9.29 -19.23 -12.32
N PRO A 203 10.52 -18.80 -12.65
CA PRO A 203 10.98 -17.45 -12.30
C PRO A 203 10.07 -16.36 -12.85
N GLY A 204 9.76 -15.36 -12.03
CA GLY A 204 8.85 -14.28 -12.36
C GLY A 204 7.36 -14.57 -12.10
N HIS A 205 6.98 -15.84 -11.85
CA HIS A 205 5.63 -16.17 -11.42
C HIS A 205 5.40 -15.81 -9.96
N THR A 206 4.14 -15.54 -9.65
CA THR A 206 3.66 -15.34 -8.28
C THR A 206 2.68 -16.45 -7.93
N TYR A 207 2.86 -17.02 -6.76
CA TYR A 207 2.04 -18.08 -6.20
C TYR A 207 1.29 -17.57 -4.99
N VAL A 208 0.06 -18.04 -4.80
CA VAL A 208 -0.73 -17.75 -3.59
C VAL A 208 -0.93 -19.05 -2.84
N ILE A 209 -0.76 -18.98 -1.54
CA ILE A 209 -0.93 -20.10 -0.60
C ILE A 209 -2.05 -19.72 0.37
N TRP A 210 -2.99 -20.64 0.59
CA TRP A 210 -3.96 -20.59 1.66
C TRP A 210 -3.50 -21.59 2.72
N THR A 211 -3.06 -21.07 3.86
CA THR A 211 -2.45 -21.87 4.92
C THR A 211 -3.49 -22.63 5.72
N TRP A 212 -3.09 -23.72 6.37
CA TRP A 212 -3.94 -24.60 7.18
C TRP A 212 -4.71 -23.88 8.30
N ASP A 213 -4.15 -22.77 8.82
CA ASP A 213 -4.71 -21.97 9.89
C ASP A 213 -5.56 -20.77 9.39
N ASP A 214 -5.93 -20.81 8.09
CA ASP A 214 -6.82 -19.86 7.42
C ASP A 214 -6.24 -18.46 7.23
N HIS A 215 -4.95 -18.38 6.84
CA HIS A 215 -4.31 -17.16 6.39
C HIS A 215 -3.91 -17.28 4.92
N PHE A 216 -3.52 -16.16 4.32
CA PHE A 216 -3.06 -16.11 2.94
C PHE A 216 -1.63 -15.59 2.85
N ALA A 217 -0.81 -16.28 2.07
CA ALA A 217 0.52 -15.84 1.70
C ALA A 217 0.63 -15.70 0.19
N LYS A 218 1.56 -14.88 -0.28
CA LYS A 218 2.01 -14.89 -1.66
C LYS A 218 3.52 -14.99 -1.72
N VAL A 219 3.99 -15.69 -2.74
CA VAL A 219 5.40 -15.95 -3.02
C VAL A 219 5.68 -15.54 -4.46
N ARG A 220 6.63 -14.64 -4.72
CA ARG A 220 7.10 -14.33 -6.06
C ARG A 220 8.50 -14.85 -6.28
N VAL A 221 8.64 -15.80 -7.19
CA VAL A 221 9.92 -16.44 -7.46
C VAL A 221 10.85 -15.49 -8.22
N ARG A 222 12.07 -15.31 -7.71
CA ARG A 222 13.14 -14.57 -8.36
C ARG A 222 14.02 -15.48 -9.19
N GLU A 223 14.41 -16.63 -8.62
CA GLU A 223 15.37 -17.54 -9.19
C GLU A 223 15.08 -18.97 -8.72
N VAL A 224 15.32 -19.95 -9.58
CA VAL A 224 15.30 -21.37 -9.24
C VAL A 224 16.49 -22.09 -9.88
N THR A 225 17.06 -23.03 -9.15
CA THR A 225 18.12 -23.95 -9.59
C THR A 225 17.77 -25.36 -9.12
N SER A 226 18.56 -26.36 -9.53
CA SER A 226 18.39 -27.74 -9.08
C SER A 226 18.60 -27.94 -7.57
N SER A 227 19.17 -26.98 -6.88
CA SER A 227 19.44 -27.10 -5.44
C SER A 227 18.59 -26.16 -4.57
N ARG A 228 17.98 -25.12 -5.15
CA ARG A 228 17.24 -24.13 -4.35
C ARG A 228 16.31 -23.24 -5.19
N VAL A 229 15.32 -22.70 -4.51
CA VAL A 229 14.50 -21.57 -4.97
C VAL A 229 14.78 -20.33 -4.15
N THR A 230 14.72 -19.13 -4.79
CA THR A 230 14.81 -17.82 -4.13
C THR A 230 13.57 -17.02 -4.46
N PHE A 231 12.90 -16.47 -3.46
CA PHE A 231 11.65 -15.76 -3.63
C PHE A 231 11.48 -14.58 -2.65
N ASP A 232 10.53 -13.69 -2.99
CA ASP A 232 9.95 -12.71 -2.09
C ASP A 232 8.60 -13.19 -1.63
N TRP A 233 8.21 -12.84 -0.42
CA TRP A 233 6.94 -13.27 0.15
C TRP A 233 6.23 -12.15 0.92
N ALA A 234 4.92 -12.31 1.08
CA ALA A 234 4.11 -11.55 2.01
C ALA A 234 3.06 -12.46 2.63
N TYR A 235 2.71 -12.22 3.89
CA TYR A 235 1.79 -13.02 4.67
C TYR A 235 0.72 -12.15 5.32
N GLN A 236 -0.55 -12.47 5.10
CA GLN A 236 -1.67 -11.78 5.71
C GLN A 236 -1.97 -12.39 7.06
N VAL A 237 -1.60 -11.70 8.14
CA VAL A 237 -1.79 -12.15 9.53
C VAL A 237 -3.22 -12.00 10.05
N ALA A 238 -4.10 -11.32 9.30
CA ALA A 238 -5.52 -11.28 9.60
C ALA A 238 -6.19 -12.52 9.01
N LYS A 239 -6.74 -13.38 9.89
CA LYS A 239 -7.39 -14.63 9.52
C LYS A 239 -8.53 -14.41 8.53
N SER A 240 -8.67 -15.33 7.56
CA SER A 240 -9.70 -15.27 6.51
C SER A 240 -9.64 -14.00 5.63
N ASN A 241 -8.59 -13.19 5.72
CA ASN A 241 -8.47 -11.98 4.95
C ASN A 241 -7.68 -12.22 3.64
N PRO A 242 -8.34 -12.19 2.46
CA PRO A 242 -7.69 -12.47 1.19
C PRO A 242 -6.85 -11.28 0.66
N GLU A 243 -6.76 -10.17 1.35
CA GLU A 243 -6.04 -8.99 0.89
C GLU A 243 -4.53 -9.22 0.95
N LEU A 244 -3.91 -9.37 -0.24
CA LEU A 244 -2.48 -9.61 -0.39
C LEU A 244 -1.73 -8.36 -0.80
N LYS A 245 -2.43 -7.21 -1.02
CA LYS A 245 -1.82 -5.97 -1.42
C LYS A 245 -2.77 -4.81 -1.68
N ARG A 246 -2.22 -3.80 -2.36
CA ARG A 246 -2.71 -2.58 -2.99
C ARG A 246 -4.19 -2.66 -3.37
N GLN A 247 -5.02 -1.96 -2.67
CA GLN A 247 -6.38 -1.73 -3.10
C GLN A 247 -6.42 -0.52 -4.05
N LEU A 248 -6.99 -0.72 -5.22
CA LEU A 248 -7.43 0.38 -6.07
C LEU A 248 -8.65 1.02 -5.41
N ALA A 249 -8.71 2.34 -5.39
CA ALA A 249 -9.88 3.07 -4.95
C ALA A 249 -11.12 2.56 -5.70
N THR A 250 -12.14 2.17 -4.96
CA THR A 250 -13.47 1.96 -5.53
C THR A 250 -14.24 3.27 -5.38
N ASP A 251 -14.93 3.67 -6.45
CA ASP A 251 -15.76 4.86 -6.48
C ASP A 251 -16.85 4.76 -5.39
N GLY A 252 -16.65 5.50 -4.31
CA GLY A 252 -17.57 5.55 -3.18
C GLY A 252 -17.79 7.01 -2.80
N SER A 253 -18.99 7.54 -3.07
CA SER A 253 -19.34 8.89 -2.66
C SER A 253 -19.29 9.02 -1.14
N ARG A 254 -18.26 9.68 -0.59
CA ARG A 254 -18.22 10.11 0.80
C ARG A 254 -18.61 11.57 0.91
N SER A 255 -19.55 11.86 1.78
CA SER A 255 -19.75 13.20 2.34
C SER A 255 -19.38 13.15 3.84
N ILE A 256 -18.12 13.06 4.16
CA ILE A 256 -17.66 13.13 5.54
C ILE A 256 -16.77 14.35 5.65
N HIS A 257 -17.30 15.42 6.25
CA HIS A 257 -16.47 16.53 6.68
C HIS A 257 -15.64 16.09 7.89
N PRO A 258 -14.31 16.28 7.89
CA PRO A 258 -13.52 16.12 9.10
C PRO A 258 -14.08 17.10 10.13
N LYS A 259 -14.75 16.61 11.16
CA LYS A 259 -15.15 17.49 12.26
C LYS A 259 -13.90 17.83 13.05
N SER A 260 -13.51 19.09 12.95
CA SER A 260 -12.48 19.74 13.78
C SER A 260 -12.71 19.51 15.28
#